data_195dcd456f787db7cdd03cccb02b2a1a
#
_entry.id   195dcd456f787db7cdd03cccb02b2a1a
#
_cell.length_a   1.000
_cell.length_b   1.000
_cell.length_c   1.000
_cell.angle_alpha   90.00
_cell.angle_beta   90.00
_cell.angle_gamma   90.00
#
_symmetry.space_group_name_H-M   'P 1'
#
loop_
_entity.id
_entity.type
_entity.pdbx_description
1 polymer ?
#
loop_
_entity_poly.entity_id
_entity_poly.type
_entity_poly.pdbx_seq_one_letter_code
_entity_poly.pdbx_strand_id
1 'polypeptide(L)'
;ICQEPRCWYYRNPDNTFECLRKGGTRCNALFGENRYHSIFGGMRVDAPPCVVDCPIRTEIPTYMALIRAGDLAGAAQVLLDCNPLAAITGRVCPHTCEDECNRNDGDGAVSIRDVERFLGDYLLEHAAVYYAPPAVETGKSVGVIGSGPAGLTAAYHLRKVGHTVVVYEQMPAAGGMLAYSIPAYRLPKDVVAAQIRALEGMGIRFELGARLGADERSLAELKAR
;
A
#
# COMPACT_ATOMS: atom_id res chain seq x y z
N ILE A 1 -11.30 15.30 3.33
CA ILE A 1 -10.14 15.55 2.46
C ILE A 1 -9.34 16.66 3.09
N CYS A 2 -8.05 16.44 3.32
CA CYS A 2 -7.19 17.37 4.03
C CYS A 2 -7.01 18.67 3.20
N GLN A 3 -7.60 19.76 3.68
CA GLN A 3 -7.39 21.11 3.16
C GLN A 3 -6.64 21.98 4.18
N GLU A 4 -5.90 21.34 5.08
CA GLU A 4 -5.14 22.06 6.10
C GLU A 4 -4.11 22.97 5.41
N PRO A 5 -4.21 24.30 5.59
CA PRO A 5 -3.31 25.25 4.94
C PRO A 5 -1.85 25.11 5.38
N ARG A 6 -1.57 24.43 6.49
CA ARG A 6 -0.22 24.10 6.94
C ARG A 6 0.39 22.92 6.21
N CYS A 7 -0.44 22.15 5.49
CA CYS A 7 0.05 20.99 4.74
C CYS A 7 0.92 21.48 3.56
N TRP A 8 2.07 20.87 3.37
CA TRP A 8 2.97 21.15 2.25
C TRP A 8 2.28 21.04 0.88
N TYR A 9 1.21 20.25 0.83
CA TYR A 9 0.42 20.01 -0.37
C TYR A 9 -0.31 21.25 -0.88
N TYR A 10 -0.45 22.27 -0.05
CA TYR A 10 -1.06 23.52 -0.45
C TYR A 10 -0.04 24.40 -1.16
N ARG A 11 -0.19 24.58 -2.46
CA ARG A 11 0.67 25.43 -3.31
C ARG A 11 -0.10 26.56 -3.92
N ASN A 12 0.54 27.72 -3.97
CA ASN A 12 0.10 28.82 -4.81
C ASN A 12 0.46 28.59 -6.27
N PRO A 13 -0.22 29.31 -7.21
CA PRO A 13 0.06 29.24 -8.64
C PRO A 13 1.51 29.55 -9.03
N ASP A 14 2.20 30.35 -8.26
CA ASP A 14 3.63 30.72 -8.43
C ASP A 14 4.60 29.65 -7.86
N ASN A 15 4.08 28.50 -7.48
CA ASN A 15 4.85 27.41 -6.89
C ASN A 15 5.46 27.69 -5.52
N THR A 16 4.98 28.71 -4.79
CA THR A 16 5.34 28.97 -3.42
C THR A 16 4.43 28.23 -2.44
N PHE A 17 4.95 27.97 -1.24
CA PHE A 17 4.18 27.39 -0.15
C PHE A 17 3.79 28.49 0.81
N GLU A 18 2.49 28.70 0.98
CA GLU A 18 1.96 29.66 1.93
C GLU A 18 0.99 29.00 2.90
N CYS A 19 1.03 29.46 4.12
CA CYS A 19 0.06 29.10 5.13
C CYS A 19 -1.02 30.19 5.24
N LEU A 20 -2.16 29.97 4.64
CA LEU A 20 -3.28 30.92 4.68
C LEU A 20 -3.73 31.24 6.12
N ARG A 21 -3.60 30.31 7.04
CA ARG A 21 -3.91 30.50 8.46
C ARG A 21 -3.04 31.56 9.11
N LYS A 22 -1.82 31.76 8.59
CA LYS A 22 -0.86 32.77 9.07
C LYS A 22 -0.73 34.01 8.15
N GLY A 23 -1.75 34.29 7.36
CA GLY A 23 -1.77 35.47 6.50
C GLY A 23 -0.74 35.47 5.37
N GLY A 24 -0.51 34.31 4.77
CA GLY A 24 0.39 34.15 3.64
C GLY A 24 1.88 34.05 4.00
N THR A 25 2.23 33.96 5.27
CA THR A 25 3.61 33.72 5.68
C THR A 25 3.99 32.25 5.49
N ARG A 26 5.27 31.99 5.15
CA ARG A 26 5.80 30.63 5.06
C ARG A 26 5.45 29.82 6.31
N CYS A 27 4.99 28.63 6.11
CA CYS A 27 4.71 27.72 7.19
C CYS A 27 6.02 27.26 7.86
N ASN A 28 6.35 27.83 9.00
CA ASN A 28 7.55 27.46 9.75
C ASN A 28 7.53 26.00 10.18
N ALA A 29 6.33 25.41 10.36
CA ALA A 29 6.20 24.00 10.65
C ALA A 29 6.74 23.11 9.53
N LEU A 30 6.72 23.58 8.27
CA LEU A 30 7.27 22.85 7.13
C LEU A 30 8.72 23.20 6.82
N PHE A 31 9.15 24.44 7.09
CA PHE A 31 10.43 24.94 6.61
C PHE A 31 11.37 25.41 7.72
N GLY A 32 10.91 25.59 8.93
CA GLY A 32 11.71 25.99 10.08
C GLY A 32 12.26 24.78 10.84
N GLU A 33 11.72 24.59 12.00
CA GLU A 33 12.12 23.52 12.93
C GLU A 33 11.45 22.16 12.64
N ASN A 34 10.84 22.03 11.48
CA ASN A 34 10.11 20.83 11.14
C ASN A 34 11.07 19.65 10.98
N ARG A 35 10.80 18.56 11.67
CA ARG A 35 11.57 17.31 11.60
C ARG A 35 11.73 16.77 10.18
N TYR A 36 10.75 17.01 9.32
CA TYR A 36 10.79 16.53 7.94
C TYR A 36 11.81 17.30 7.09
N HIS A 37 11.97 18.57 7.33
CA HIS A 37 12.97 19.40 6.66
C HIS A 37 14.39 19.05 7.12
N SER A 38 14.58 18.80 8.42
CA SER A 38 15.90 18.46 8.99
C SER A 38 16.40 17.09 8.59
N ILE A 39 15.51 16.10 8.43
CA ILE A 39 15.86 14.73 8.03
C ILE A 39 16.52 14.70 6.65
N PHE A 40 16.15 15.60 5.77
CA PHE A 40 16.63 15.62 4.38
C PHE A 40 17.68 16.68 4.10
N GLY A 41 18.36 17.19 5.14
CA GLY A 41 19.56 18.03 4.98
C GLY A 41 19.37 19.28 4.12
N GLY A 42 18.22 19.91 4.21
CA GLY A 42 17.89 21.09 3.40
C GLY A 42 17.24 20.79 2.06
N MET A 43 17.08 19.52 1.70
CA MET A 43 16.21 19.16 0.56
C MET A 43 14.76 19.43 0.93
N ARG A 44 13.99 19.90 -0.01
CA ARG A 44 12.55 20.05 0.15
C ARG A 44 11.94 18.68 0.41
N VAL A 45 11.34 18.52 1.56
CA VAL A 45 10.47 17.37 1.81
C VAL A 45 9.10 17.75 1.27
N ASP A 46 8.84 17.31 0.08
CA ASP A 46 7.55 17.55 -0.55
C ASP A 46 6.50 16.51 -0.14
N ALA A 47 6.65 15.90 1.04
CA ALA A 47 5.72 14.89 1.55
C ALA A 47 5.03 15.35 2.84
N PRO A 48 3.70 15.22 2.96
CA PRO A 48 2.96 15.54 4.17
C PRO A 48 3.24 14.51 5.29
N PRO A 49 2.98 14.85 6.56
CA PRO A 49 3.22 13.95 7.69
C PRO A 49 2.60 12.58 7.49
N CYS A 50 1.38 12.50 7.01
CA CYS A 50 0.69 11.22 6.77
C CYS A 50 1.41 10.30 5.78
N VAL A 51 2.12 10.84 4.79
CA VAL A 51 2.94 10.06 3.85
C VAL A 51 4.26 9.65 4.50
N VAL A 52 4.88 10.56 5.27
CA VAL A 52 6.18 10.30 5.90
C VAL A 52 6.07 9.25 6.98
N ASP A 53 5.00 9.27 7.78
CA ASP A 53 4.78 8.31 8.86
C ASP A 53 4.12 7.00 8.37
N CYS A 54 3.69 6.94 7.12
CA CYS A 54 3.27 5.69 6.50
C CYS A 54 4.50 4.82 6.18
N PRO A 55 4.61 3.59 6.72
CA PRO A 55 5.78 2.73 6.48
C PRO A 55 6.03 2.41 5.00
N ILE A 56 4.99 2.37 4.19
CA ILE A 56 5.06 2.11 2.75
C ILE A 56 4.93 3.39 1.89
N ARG A 57 4.86 4.56 2.54
CA ARG A 57 4.77 5.87 1.90
C ARG A 57 3.66 5.97 0.86
N THR A 58 2.47 5.53 1.23
CA THR A 58 1.28 5.60 0.36
C THR A 58 1.00 7.05 -0.04
N GLU A 59 0.66 7.26 -1.30
CA GLU A 59 0.37 8.58 -1.90
C GLU A 59 -1.00 9.14 -1.45
N ILE A 60 -1.15 9.31 -0.12
CA ILE A 60 -2.42 9.65 0.53
C ILE A 60 -3.06 10.92 -0.04
N PRO A 61 -2.36 12.06 -0.19
CA PRO A 61 -2.97 13.26 -0.75
C PRO A 61 -3.44 13.08 -2.19
N THR A 62 -2.74 12.26 -2.96
CA THR A 62 -3.04 12.06 -4.39
C THR A 62 -4.36 11.32 -4.55
N TYR A 63 -4.54 10.17 -3.89
CA TYR A 63 -5.81 9.45 -4.00
C TYR A 63 -6.97 10.20 -3.33
N MET A 64 -6.73 10.96 -2.26
CA MET A 64 -7.75 11.83 -1.66
C MET A 64 -8.22 12.94 -2.61
N ALA A 65 -7.29 13.54 -3.37
CA ALA A 65 -7.63 14.54 -4.39
C ALA A 65 -8.46 13.94 -5.52
N LEU A 66 -8.13 12.72 -5.97
CA LEU A 66 -8.89 11.98 -6.99
C LEU A 66 -10.31 11.64 -6.51
N ILE A 67 -10.46 11.16 -5.27
CA ILE A 67 -11.78 10.92 -4.68
C ILE A 67 -12.61 12.19 -4.66
N ARG A 68 -12.01 13.32 -4.25
CA ARG A 68 -12.69 14.63 -4.26
C ARG A 68 -13.12 15.04 -5.65
N ALA A 69 -12.34 14.72 -6.67
CA ALA A 69 -12.66 14.99 -8.08
C ALA A 69 -13.70 14.02 -8.67
N GLY A 70 -14.12 13.00 -7.91
CA GLY A 70 -15.03 11.96 -8.39
C GLY A 70 -14.34 10.83 -9.17
N ASP A 71 -13.02 10.84 -9.27
CA ASP A 71 -12.23 9.79 -9.93
C ASP A 71 -11.85 8.69 -8.94
N LEU A 72 -12.82 7.83 -8.65
CA LEU A 72 -12.61 6.69 -7.74
C LEU A 72 -11.67 5.64 -8.36
N ALA A 73 -11.75 5.44 -9.67
CA ALA A 73 -10.92 4.47 -10.38
C ALA A 73 -9.43 4.87 -10.33
N GLY A 74 -9.13 6.13 -10.60
CA GLY A 74 -7.78 6.67 -10.47
C GLY A 74 -7.26 6.62 -9.04
N ALA A 75 -8.10 6.91 -8.05
CA ALA A 75 -7.75 6.82 -6.64
C ALA A 75 -7.36 5.39 -6.23
N ALA A 76 -8.15 4.40 -6.65
CA ALA A 76 -7.88 2.99 -6.41
C ALA A 76 -6.57 2.54 -7.07
N GLN A 77 -6.28 2.99 -8.29
CA GLN A 77 -5.03 2.69 -8.98
C GLN A 77 -3.81 3.25 -8.26
N VAL A 78 -3.87 4.51 -7.81
CA VAL A 78 -2.79 5.14 -7.02
C VAL A 78 -2.51 4.37 -5.74
N LEU A 79 -3.56 3.93 -5.04
CA LEU A 79 -3.40 3.11 -3.84
C LEU A 79 -2.79 1.76 -4.15
N LEU A 80 -3.28 1.06 -5.19
CA LEU A 80 -2.79 -0.25 -5.61
C LEU A 80 -1.30 -0.24 -5.97
N ASP A 81 -0.83 0.83 -6.58
CA ASP A 81 0.58 0.98 -6.97
C ASP A 81 1.54 0.99 -5.76
N CYS A 82 1.07 1.50 -4.62
CA CYS A 82 1.82 1.52 -3.37
C CYS A 82 1.49 0.32 -2.47
N ASN A 83 0.23 -0.09 -2.43
CA ASN A 83 -0.31 -1.04 -1.47
C ASN A 83 -1.23 -2.08 -2.14
N PRO A 84 -0.67 -3.19 -2.64
CA PRO A 84 -1.48 -4.21 -3.30
C PRO A 84 -2.38 -5.02 -2.35
N LEU A 85 -2.23 -4.84 -1.04
CA LEU A 85 -3.03 -5.52 -0.02
C LEU A 85 -3.96 -4.56 0.73
N ALA A 86 -4.42 -3.49 0.08
CA ALA A 86 -5.17 -2.40 0.71
C ALA A 86 -6.45 -2.87 1.44
N ALA A 87 -7.17 -3.85 0.91
CA ALA A 87 -8.33 -4.44 1.58
C ALA A 87 -7.98 -5.07 2.94
N ILE A 88 -6.78 -5.63 3.05
CA ILE A 88 -6.26 -6.23 4.28
C ILE A 88 -5.72 -5.16 5.22
N THR A 89 -4.80 -4.31 4.74
CA THR A 89 -4.15 -3.28 5.56
C THR A 89 -5.14 -2.25 6.06
N GLY A 90 -6.15 -1.86 5.30
CA GLY A 90 -7.23 -1.00 5.73
C GLY A 90 -8.05 -1.54 6.91
N ARG A 91 -7.90 -2.84 7.25
CA ARG A 91 -8.53 -3.48 8.41
C ARG A 91 -7.59 -3.66 9.60
N VAL A 92 -6.28 -3.81 9.36
CA VAL A 92 -5.33 -4.22 10.41
C VAL A 92 -4.21 -3.22 10.69
N CYS A 93 -4.00 -2.23 9.81
CA CYS A 93 -2.97 -1.20 9.97
C CYS A 93 -3.17 -0.42 11.29
N PRO A 94 -2.11 -0.12 12.04
CA PRO A 94 -2.18 0.75 13.22
C PRO A 94 -2.44 2.22 12.88
N HIS A 95 -2.38 2.62 11.60
CA HIS A 95 -2.70 3.94 11.04
C HIS A 95 -1.94 5.12 11.68
N THR A 96 -0.65 4.97 11.89
CA THR A 96 0.25 6.03 12.40
C THR A 96 0.16 7.34 11.60
N CYS A 97 -0.21 7.25 10.33
CA CYS A 97 -0.48 8.41 9.49
C CYS A 97 -1.62 9.32 10.01
N GLU A 98 -2.57 8.76 10.77
CA GLU A 98 -3.65 9.52 11.40
C GLU A 98 -3.18 10.22 12.68
N ASP A 99 -2.28 9.59 13.43
CA ASP A 99 -1.70 10.18 14.65
C ASP A 99 -0.92 11.46 14.35
N GLU A 100 -0.21 11.48 13.21
CA GLU A 100 0.58 12.63 12.75
C GLU A 100 -0.20 13.56 11.79
N CYS A 101 -1.50 13.40 11.70
CA CYS A 101 -2.31 14.23 10.82
C CYS A 101 -2.34 15.69 11.29
N ASN A 102 -2.00 16.64 10.40
CA ASN A 102 -2.04 18.08 10.71
C ASN A 102 -3.42 18.56 11.13
N ARG A 103 -4.48 17.84 10.82
CA ARG A 103 -5.84 18.19 11.25
C ARG A 103 -6.11 17.91 12.73
N ASN A 104 -5.27 17.14 13.39
CA ASN A 104 -5.38 16.89 14.83
C ASN A 104 -5.36 18.19 15.66
N ASP A 105 -4.72 19.25 15.15
CA ASP A 105 -4.73 20.57 15.79
C ASP A 105 -6.03 21.36 15.58
N GLY A 106 -6.98 20.80 14.87
CA GLY A 106 -8.23 21.47 14.51
C GLY A 106 -9.47 20.61 14.78
N ASP A 107 -9.95 19.93 13.77
CA ASP A 107 -11.21 19.20 13.76
C ASP A 107 -11.03 17.66 13.77
N GLY A 108 -9.81 17.19 13.99
CA GLY A 108 -9.45 15.77 14.08
C GLY A 108 -8.84 15.23 12.80
N ALA A 109 -8.21 14.06 12.94
CA ALA A 109 -7.54 13.37 11.85
C ALA A 109 -8.49 13.00 10.70
N VAL A 110 -7.95 12.93 9.50
CA VAL A 110 -8.64 12.27 8.37
C VAL A 110 -8.64 10.76 8.62
N SER A 111 -9.77 10.09 8.47
CA SER A 111 -9.88 8.62 8.59
C SER A 111 -9.26 7.92 7.38
N ILE A 112 -7.94 8.00 7.28
CA ILE A 112 -7.16 7.51 6.13
C ILE A 112 -7.33 6.01 5.97
N ARG A 113 -7.23 5.26 7.07
CA ARG A 113 -7.40 3.81 7.07
C ARG A 113 -8.75 3.37 6.54
N ASP A 114 -9.83 4.06 6.91
CA ASP A 114 -11.18 3.71 6.46
C ASP A 114 -11.35 4.00 4.97
N VAL A 115 -10.74 5.08 4.47
CA VAL A 115 -10.69 5.37 3.03
C VAL A 115 -9.87 4.30 2.29
N GLU A 116 -8.72 3.91 2.81
CA GLU A 116 -7.91 2.84 2.21
C GLU A 116 -8.65 1.49 2.25
N ARG A 117 -9.40 1.21 3.31
CA ARG A 117 -10.26 0.03 3.36
C ARG A 117 -11.32 0.06 2.27
N PHE A 118 -12.01 1.19 2.11
CA PHE A 118 -13.02 1.36 1.06
C PHE A 118 -12.41 1.15 -0.34
N LEU A 119 -11.29 1.80 -0.63
CA LEU A 119 -10.59 1.63 -1.91
C LEU A 119 -10.09 0.19 -2.11
N GLY A 120 -9.61 -0.46 -1.03
CA GLY A 120 -9.18 -1.84 -1.06
C GLY A 120 -10.32 -2.82 -1.38
N ASP A 121 -11.49 -2.61 -0.79
CA ASP A 121 -12.68 -3.39 -1.10
C ASP A 121 -13.13 -3.15 -2.55
N TYR A 122 -13.12 -1.90 -3.01
CA TYR A 122 -13.37 -1.56 -4.41
C TYR A 122 -12.40 -2.25 -5.38
N LEU A 123 -11.10 -2.32 -5.06
CA LEU A 123 -10.12 -3.04 -5.86
C LEU A 123 -10.43 -4.53 -5.98
N LEU A 124 -10.89 -5.18 -4.89
CA LEU A 124 -11.26 -6.59 -4.91
C LEU A 124 -12.58 -6.84 -5.67
N GLU A 125 -13.56 -5.95 -5.57
CA GLU A 125 -14.80 -6.01 -6.35
C GLU A 125 -14.53 -5.90 -7.85
N HIS A 126 -13.49 -5.15 -8.23
CA HIS A 126 -13.09 -4.96 -9.63
C HIS A 126 -11.77 -5.68 -9.96
N ALA A 127 -11.50 -6.82 -9.31
CA ALA A 127 -10.22 -7.51 -9.40
C ALA A 127 -9.80 -7.85 -10.83
N ALA A 128 -10.73 -8.18 -11.71
CA ALA A 128 -10.44 -8.50 -13.12
C ALA A 128 -9.79 -7.33 -13.88
N VAL A 129 -10.01 -6.07 -13.42
CA VAL A 129 -9.42 -4.87 -14.02
C VAL A 129 -8.07 -4.57 -13.39
N TYR A 130 -8.02 -4.54 -12.06
CA TYR A 130 -6.86 -4.05 -11.30
C TYR A 130 -5.77 -5.10 -11.08
N TYR A 131 -6.15 -6.37 -11.00
CA TYR A 131 -5.22 -7.50 -10.87
C TYR A 131 -5.16 -8.30 -12.18
N ALA A 132 -5.15 -7.60 -13.31
CA ALA A 132 -4.99 -8.21 -14.61
C ALA A 132 -3.54 -8.71 -14.82
N PRO A 133 -3.34 -9.78 -15.61
CA PRO A 133 -2.00 -10.19 -16.03
C PRO A 133 -1.25 -9.05 -16.73
N PRO A 134 0.07 -8.98 -16.61
CA PRO A 134 0.86 -7.96 -17.29
C PRO A 134 0.80 -8.14 -18.81
N ALA A 135 0.85 -7.02 -19.53
CA ALA A 135 0.79 -7.03 -21.00
C ALA A 135 2.04 -7.63 -21.66
N VAL A 136 3.18 -7.61 -20.96
CA VAL A 136 4.47 -8.10 -21.47
C VAL A 136 5.11 -9.05 -20.47
N GLU A 137 5.51 -10.21 -20.94
CA GLU A 137 6.24 -11.21 -20.15
C GLU A 137 7.76 -11.03 -20.33
N THR A 138 8.51 -11.10 -19.24
CA THR A 138 9.97 -10.95 -19.28
C THR A 138 10.71 -12.24 -19.60
N GLY A 139 10.01 -13.39 -19.60
CA GLY A 139 10.60 -14.72 -19.71
C GLY A 139 11.39 -15.19 -18.48
N LYS A 140 11.42 -14.40 -17.40
CA LYS A 140 12.08 -14.77 -16.14
C LYS A 140 11.09 -15.39 -15.17
N SER A 141 11.54 -16.38 -14.41
CA SER A 141 10.77 -17.04 -13.34
C SER A 141 11.34 -16.67 -11.98
N VAL A 142 10.44 -16.45 -11.01
CA VAL A 142 10.79 -16.14 -9.62
C VAL A 142 9.99 -17.01 -8.67
N GLY A 143 10.68 -17.69 -7.76
CA GLY A 143 10.09 -18.42 -6.64
C GLY A 143 10.03 -17.51 -5.39
N VAL A 144 8.86 -17.36 -4.81
CA VAL A 144 8.65 -16.65 -3.53
C VAL A 144 8.40 -17.69 -2.44
N ILE A 145 9.15 -17.62 -1.34
CA ILE A 145 9.02 -18.56 -0.22
C ILE A 145 8.17 -17.90 0.87
N GLY A 146 7.01 -18.49 1.11
CA GLY A 146 6.01 -18.01 2.07
C GLY A 146 4.97 -17.07 1.46
N SER A 147 3.71 -17.31 1.82
CA SER A 147 2.55 -16.52 1.36
C SER A 147 2.05 -15.52 2.40
N GLY A 148 2.90 -15.10 3.34
CA GLY A 148 2.57 -14.02 4.26
C GLY A 148 2.52 -12.64 3.56
N PRO A 149 2.21 -11.55 4.28
CA PRO A 149 2.08 -10.22 3.68
C PRO A 149 3.25 -9.81 2.79
N ALA A 150 4.48 -10.05 3.25
CA ALA A 150 5.69 -9.73 2.50
C ALA A 150 5.80 -10.53 1.20
N GLY A 151 5.54 -11.85 1.26
CA GLY A 151 5.58 -12.71 0.08
C GLY A 151 4.50 -12.37 -0.94
N LEU A 152 3.28 -12.10 -0.48
CA LEU A 152 2.17 -11.67 -1.35
C LEU A 152 2.46 -10.34 -2.05
N THR A 153 3.01 -9.36 -1.31
CA THR A 153 3.40 -8.07 -1.87
C THR A 153 4.53 -8.22 -2.88
N ALA A 154 5.56 -9.01 -2.56
CA ALA A 154 6.66 -9.30 -3.48
C ALA A 154 6.16 -9.99 -4.76
N ALA A 155 5.29 -11.00 -4.61
CA ALA A 155 4.69 -11.71 -5.73
C ALA A 155 3.90 -10.77 -6.65
N TYR A 156 3.09 -9.86 -6.08
CA TYR A 156 2.37 -8.86 -6.85
C TYR A 156 3.32 -7.98 -7.69
N HIS A 157 4.32 -7.37 -7.06
CA HIS A 157 5.22 -6.46 -7.78
C HIS A 157 6.08 -7.18 -8.83
N LEU A 158 6.56 -8.39 -8.52
CA LEU A 158 7.28 -9.21 -9.49
C LEU A 158 6.40 -9.60 -10.67
N ARG A 159 5.14 -9.96 -10.40
CA ARG A 159 4.20 -10.28 -11.48
C ARG A 159 3.84 -9.06 -12.30
N LYS A 160 3.62 -7.91 -11.66
CA LYS A 160 3.31 -6.64 -12.32
C LYS A 160 4.37 -6.25 -13.36
N VAL A 161 5.65 -6.53 -13.09
CA VAL A 161 6.73 -6.26 -14.06
C VAL A 161 6.92 -7.36 -15.10
N GLY A 162 6.08 -8.40 -15.11
CA GLY A 162 6.04 -9.42 -16.16
C GLY A 162 6.82 -10.69 -15.87
N HIS A 163 7.24 -10.95 -14.62
CA HIS A 163 7.87 -12.21 -14.28
C HIS A 163 6.83 -13.31 -14.05
N THR A 164 7.16 -14.55 -14.42
CA THR A 164 6.41 -15.72 -13.95
C THR A 164 6.69 -15.91 -12.48
N VAL A 165 5.64 -15.95 -11.64
CA VAL A 165 5.79 -16.03 -10.18
C VAL A 165 5.13 -17.28 -9.62
N VAL A 166 5.86 -18.01 -8.78
CA VAL A 166 5.36 -19.14 -8.01
C VAL A 166 5.61 -18.88 -6.53
N VAL A 167 4.56 -18.90 -5.73
CA VAL A 167 4.62 -18.75 -4.27
C VAL A 167 4.55 -20.15 -3.64
N TYR A 168 5.58 -20.54 -2.90
CA TYR A 168 5.65 -21.78 -2.15
C TYR A 168 5.22 -21.54 -0.71
N GLU A 169 4.20 -22.24 -0.27
CA GLU A 169 3.63 -22.11 1.08
C GLU A 169 3.54 -23.48 1.75
N GLN A 170 4.09 -23.57 2.97
CA GLN A 170 4.07 -24.84 3.73
C GLN A 170 2.69 -25.21 4.28
N MET A 171 1.83 -24.22 4.49
CA MET A 171 0.49 -24.43 5.02
C MET A 171 -0.49 -24.81 3.91
N PRO A 172 -1.62 -25.46 4.24
CA PRO A 172 -2.64 -25.85 3.26
C PRO A 172 -3.44 -24.68 2.68
N ALA A 173 -3.30 -23.47 3.23
CA ALA A 173 -3.89 -22.26 2.69
C ALA A 173 -2.89 -21.10 2.67
N ALA A 174 -2.96 -20.27 1.64
CA ALA A 174 -2.13 -19.08 1.52
C ALA A 174 -2.59 -17.97 2.47
N GLY A 175 -1.66 -17.05 2.81
CA GLY A 175 -1.93 -15.87 3.63
C GLY A 175 -1.08 -15.77 4.88
N GLY A 176 -0.39 -16.85 5.30
CA GLY A 176 0.45 -16.83 6.49
C GLY A 176 -0.31 -16.33 7.72
N MET A 177 0.24 -15.36 8.45
CA MET A 177 -0.39 -14.79 9.65
C MET A 177 -1.77 -14.17 9.38
N LEU A 178 -2.04 -13.68 8.18
CA LEU A 178 -3.34 -13.12 7.79
C LEU A 178 -4.44 -14.20 7.85
N ALA A 179 -4.10 -15.43 7.45
CA ALA A 179 -5.03 -16.54 7.46
C ALA A 179 -5.13 -17.22 8.83
N TYR A 180 -3.98 -17.41 9.52
CA TYR A 180 -3.89 -18.30 10.67
C TYR A 180 -3.81 -17.59 12.03
N SER A 181 -3.27 -16.36 12.12
CA SER A 181 -3.02 -15.72 13.41
C SER A 181 -3.99 -14.59 13.72
N ILE A 182 -4.32 -13.74 12.72
CA ILE A 182 -5.22 -12.61 12.96
C ILE A 182 -6.66 -13.13 13.13
N PRO A 183 -7.36 -12.82 14.22
CA PRO A 183 -8.74 -13.28 14.45
C PRO A 183 -9.71 -12.81 13.35
N ALA A 184 -10.71 -13.64 13.03
CA ALA A 184 -11.66 -13.36 11.95
C ALA A 184 -12.50 -12.08 12.19
N TYR A 185 -12.76 -11.71 13.45
CA TYR A 185 -13.47 -10.48 13.76
C TYR A 185 -12.65 -9.22 13.42
N ARG A 186 -11.31 -9.32 13.38
CA ARG A 186 -10.42 -8.23 12.97
C ARG A 186 -10.14 -8.25 11.47
N LEU A 187 -9.90 -9.43 10.91
CA LEU A 187 -9.66 -9.66 9.50
C LEU A 187 -10.48 -10.85 9.01
N PRO A 188 -11.65 -10.61 8.40
CA PRO A 188 -12.49 -11.66 7.84
C PRO A 188 -11.70 -12.52 6.84
N LYS A 189 -11.87 -13.84 6.93
CA LYS A 189 -11.06 -14.78 6.12
C LYS A 189 -11.48 -14.81 4.65
N ASP A 190 -12.70 -14.45 4.34
CA ASP A 190 -13.20 -14.25 2.98
C ASP A 190 -12.48 -13.10 2.26
N VAL A 191 -12.12 -12.02 2.96
CA VAL A 191 -11.30 -10.92 2.41
C VAL A 191 -9.90 -11.42 2.05
N VAL A 192 -9.27 -12.22 2.93
CA VAL A 192 -7.97 -12.83 2.64
C VAL A 192 -8.06 -13.75 1.42
N ALA A 193 -9.09 -14.61 1.38
CA ALA A 193 -9.32 -15.50 0.26
C ALA A 193 -9.60 -14.73 -1.05
N ALA A 194 -10.35 -13.63 -0.99
CA ALA A 194 -10.60 -12.78 -2.16
C ALA A 194 -9.28 -12.14 -2.67
N GLN A 195 -8.42 -11.69 -1.77
CA GLN A 195 -7.12 -11.15 -2.14
C GLN A 195 -6.22 -12.20 -2.81
N ILE A 196 -6.20 -13.43 -2.30
CA ILE A 196 -5.43 -14.53 -2.93
C ILE A 196 -5.97 -14.80 -4.34
N ARG A 197 -7.30 -14.93 -4.50
CA ARG A 197 -7.91 -15.10 -5.83
C ARG A 197 -7.59 -13.98 -6.81
N ALA A 198 -7.54 -12.73 -6.34
CA ALA A 198 -7.13 -11.60 -7.18
C ALA A 198 -5.69 -11.76 -7.68
N LEU A 199 -4.78 -12.18 -6.80
CA LEU A 199 -3.38 -12.45 -7.17
C LEU A 199 -3.25 -13.67 -8.10
N GLU A 200 -4.04 -14.72 -7.91
CA GLU A 200 -4.14 -15.86 -8.85
C GLU A 200 -4.62 -15.38 -10.23
N GLY A 201 -5.58 -14.45 -10.26
CA GLY A 201 -6.07 -13.82 -11.49
C GLY A 201 -4.99 -13.10 -12.29
N MET A 202 -3.97 -12.55 -11.63
CA MET A 202 -2.79 -12.00 -12.29
C MET A 202 -1.88 -13.06 -12.93
N GLY A 203 -2.11 -14.35 -12.67
CA GLY A 203 -1.25 -15.44 -13.10
C GLY A 203 -0.16 -15.83 -12.10
N ILE A 204 -0.27 -15.42 -10.82
CA ILE A 204 0.59 -15.91 -9.74
C ILE A 204 0.11 -17.31 -9.36
N ARG A 205 1.03 -18.27 -9.33
CA ARG A 205 0.74 -19.64 -8.91
C ARG A 205 1.10 -19.84 -7.45
N PHE A 206 0.26 -20.57 -6.72
CA PHE A 206 0.50 -20.97 -5.34
C PHE A 206 0.70 -22.48 -5.26
N GLU A 207 1.85 -22.90 -4.75
CA GLU A 207 2.13 -24.28 -4.38
C GLU A 207 1.99 -24.42 -2.86
N LEU A 208 0.82 -24.91 -2.45
CA LEU A 208 0.44 -25.09 -1.04
C LEU A 208 0.94 -26.45 -0.52
N GLY A 209 1.15 -26.57 0.80
CA GLY A 209 1.74 -27.75 1.41
C GLY A 209 3.20 -27.99 1.01
N ALA A 210 3.85 -26.98 0.40
CA ALA A 210 5.21 -27.07 -0.09
C ALA A 210 6.19 -26.56 0.96
N ARG A 211 6.71 -27.47 1.78
CA ARG A 211 7.78 -27.15 2.74
C ARG A 211 9.13 -27.17 2.04
N LEU A 212 9.89 -26.11 2.15
CA LEU A 212 11.25 -25.99 1.63
C LEU A 212 12.25 -26.23 2.76
N GLY A 213 13.21 -27.09 2.54
CA GLY A 213 14.23 -27.47 3.53
C GLY A 213 14.86 -28.82 3.21
N ALA A 214 15.64 -29.37 4.18
CA ALA A 214 16.48 -30.53 3.97
C ALA A 214 15.75 -31.82 3.58
N ASP A 215 14.46 -31.94 3.86
CA ASP A 215 13.76 -33.22 3.80
C ASP A 215 12.74 -33.37 2.66
N GLU A 216 12.34 -32.29 1.96
CA GLU A 216 11.29 -32.39 0.95
C GLU A 216 11.59 -31.72 -0.38
N ARG A 217 12.12 -30.48 -0.39
CA ARG A 217 12.56 -29.77 -1.61
C ARG A 217 13.75 -28.89 -1.30
N SER A 218 14.86 -29.11 -1.97
CA SER A 218 16.06 -28.28 -1.80
C SER A 218 15.96 -27.00 -2.64
N LEU A 219 16.65 -25.94 -2.18
CA LEU A 219 16.83 -24.72 -2.99
C LEU A 219 17.50 -25.00 -4.34
N ALA A 220 18.32 -26.06 -4.43
CA ALA A 220 18.97 -26.47 -5.66
C ALA A 220 17.97 -26.97 -6.70
N GLU A 221 16.96 -27.76 -6.28
CA GLU A 221 15.89 -28.23 -7.16
C GLU A 221 15.01 -27.09 -7.68
N LEU A 222 14.76 -26.08 -6.85
CA LEU A 222 13.99 -24.90 -7.27
C LEU A 222 14.76 -24.04 -8.28
N LYS A 223 16.08 -23.95 -8.15
CA LYS A 223 16.95 -23.20 -9.10
C LYS A 223 17.11 -23.90 -10.45
N ALA A 224 16.85 -25.19 -10.50
CA ALA A 224 16.97 -26.00 -11.72
C ALA A 224 15.69 -25.95 -12.59
N ARG A 225 14.61 -25.38 -12.10
CA ARG A 225 13.31 -25.20 -12.78
C ARG A 225 13.18 -23.78 -13.34
#